data_5d08f7525d256af74dab0008a9c06086
#
_entry.id   5d08f7525d256af74dab0008a9c06086
#
_cell.length_a   1.000
_cell.length_b   1.000
_cell.length_c   1.000
_cell.angle_alpha   90.00
_cell.angle_beta   90.00
_cell.angle_gamma   90.00
#
_symmetry.space_group_name_H-M   'P 1'
#
loop_
_entity.id
_entity.type
_entity.pdbx_description
1 polymer ?
#
loop_
_entity_poly.entity_id
_entity_poly.type
_entity_poly.pdbx_seq_one_letter_code
_entity_poly.pdbx_strand_id
1 'polypeptide(L)'
;MKISESRYSKCMYFSANALARKIEKLACDSWKRVNLSPSHAYLLMVAIEDPGVQPGTLANELQLMPSTITRLTDKLEEKKLVLRITEGKVTNVYPTPKGKELYSKLKECSKDFYETYTSMLGKEESARLVQKINKLADKLHD
;
A
#
# COMPACT_ATOMS: atom_id res chain seq x y z
N MET A 1 24.48 -7.93 10.84
CA MET A 1 25.13 -7.70 9.51
C MET A 1 24.31 -6.70 8.73
N LYS A 2 24.95 -5.71 8.17
CA LYS A 2 24.29 -4.76 7.28
C LYS A 2 24.02 -5.41 5.93
N ILE A 3 22.97 -4.94 5.23
CA ILE A 3 22.64 -5.46 3.90
C ILE A 3 23.85 -5.33 2.94
N SER A 4 24.56 -4.21 3.04
CA SER A 4 25.73 -3.94 2.19
C SER A 4 26.91 -4.90 2.43
N GLU A 5 26.88 -5.63 3.53
CA GLU A 5 27.94 -6.58 3.89
C GLU A 5 27.65 -8.00 3.38
N SER A 6 26.45 -8.24 2.85
CA SER A 6 26.08 -9.54 2.34
C SER A 6 26.85 -9.88 1.06
N ARG A 7 27.16 -11.17 0.88
CA ARG A 7 27.78 -11.64 -0.38
C ARG A 7 26.89 -11.39 -1.61
N TYR A 8 25.59 -11.14 -1.40
CA TYR A 8 24.63 -10.88 -2.49
C TYR A 8 24.34 -9.40 -2.68
N SER A 9 25.05 -8.51 -1.98
CA SER A 9 24.77 -7.06 -1.99
C SER A 9 24.87 -6.37 -3.35
N LYS A 10 25.47 -7.04 -4.34
CA LYS A 10 25.56 -6.48 -5.71
C LYS A 10 24.44 -6.97 -6.63
N CYS A 11 23.53 -7.79 -6.10
CA CYS A 11 22.42 -8.37 -6.87
C CYS A 11 21.16 -7.51 -6.69
N MET A 12 20.57 -7.07 -7.81
CA MET A 12 19.36 -6.24 -7.80
C MET A 12 18.21 -6.93 -7.07
N TYR A 13 18.01 -8.23 -7.35
CA TYR A 13 16.95 -9.01 -6.69
C TYR A 13 17.10 -8.98 -5.18
N PHE A 14 18.30 -9.29 -4.68
CA PHE A 14 18.57 -9.30 -3.24
C PHE A 14 18.37 -7.92 -2.63
N SER A 15 18.97 -6.89 -3.21
CA SER A 15 18.95 -5.54 -2.65
C SER A 15 17.56 -4.92 -2.65
N ALA A 16 16.82 -5.10 -3.75
CA ALA A 16 15.45 -4.57 -3.85
C ALA A 16 14.53 -5.22 -2.83
N ASN A 17 14.62 -6.55 -2.67
CA ASN A 17 13.77 -7.27 -1.71
C ASN A 17 14.15 -6.97 -0.27
N ALA A 18 15.45 -6.83 0.02
CA ALA A 18 15.90 -6.47 1.37
C ALA A 18 15.41 -5.07 1.75
N LEU A 19 15.47 -4.12 0.82
CA LEU A 19 14.94 -2.78 1.03
C LEU A 19 13.43 -2.81 1.22
N ALA A 20 12.72 -3.53 0.36
CA ALA A 20 11.26 -3.63 0.43
C ALA A 20 10.80 -4.18 1.79
N ARG A 21 11.49 -5.19 2.32
CA ARG A 21 11.15 -5.75 3.64
C ARG A 21 11.33 -4.73 4.76
N LYS A 22 12.37 -3.92 4.70
CA LYS A 22 12.61 -2.86 5.70
C LYS A 22 11.56 -1.77 5.62
N ILE A 23 11.22 -1.33 4.41
CA ILE A 23 10.18 -0.32 4.19
C ILE A 23 8.82 -0.85 4.65
N GLU A 24 8.50 -2.12 4.35
CA GLU A 24 7.27 -2.74 4.78
C GLU A 24 7.13 -2.77 6.30
N LYS A 25 8.22 -3.07 7.01
CA LYS A 25 8.20 -3.08 8.47
C LYS A 25 7.88 -1.67 9.01
N LEU A 26 8.50 -0.64 8.46
CA LEU A 26 8.21 0.74 8.86
C LEU A 26 6.75 1.09 8.58
N ALA A 27 6.24 0.70 7.42
CA ALA A 27 4.85 0.96 7.05
C ALA A 27 3.88 0.21 7.97
N CYS A 28 4.14 -1.06 8.25
CA CYS A 28 3.30 -1.85 9.18
C CYS A 28 3.23 -1.19 10.55
N ASP A 29 4.34 -0.69 11.05
CA ASP A 29 4.37 0.01 12.33
C ASP A 29 3.51 1.29 12.31
N SER A 30 3.51 2.01 11.19
CA SER A 30 2.74 3.25 11.04
C SER A 30 1.23 3.01 11.00
N TRP A 31 0.78 1.90 10.39
CA TRP A 31 -0.65 1.60 10.27
C TRP A 31 -1.17 0.67 11.37
N LYS A 32 -0.31 0.25 12.28
CA LYS A 32 -0.68 -0.67 13.37
C LYS A 32 -1.84 -0.16 14.22
N ARG A 33 -1.90 1.14 14.50
CA ARG A 33 -2.94 1.74 15.37
C ARG A 33 -4.35 1.67 14.79
N VAL A 34 -4.48 1.46 13.47
CA VAL A 34 -5.80 1.25 12.85
C VAL A 34 -6.09 -0.24 12.63
N ASN A 35 -5.19 -1.10 13.08
CA ASN A 35 -5.32 -2.56 12.98
C ASN A 35 -5.50 -3.02 11.52
N LEU A 36 -4.79 -2.39 10.60
CA LEU A 36 -4.78 -2.74 9.18
C LEU A 36 -3.33 -2.82 8.70
N SER A 37 -3.07 -3.72 7.74
CA SER A 37 -1.80 -3.68 7.03
C SER A 37 -1.81 -2.47 6.08
N PRO A 38 -0.64 -2.01 5.61
CA PRO A 38 -0.59 -0.90 4.65
C PRO A 38 -1.44 -1.15 3.40
N SER A 39 -1.42 -2.38 2.85
CA SER A 39 -2.20 -2.71 1.66
C SER A 39 -3.70 -2.64 1.91
N HIS A 40 -4.17 -3.14 3.06
CA HIS A 40 -5.58 -3.00 3.44
C HIS A 40 -5.97 -1.53 3.60
N ALA A 41 -5.09 -0.75 4.23
CA ALA A 41 -5.32 0.67 4.43
C ALA A 41 -5.42 1.42 3.10
N TYR A 42 -4.53 1.12 2.15
CA TYR A 42 -4.56 1.74 0.83
C TYR A 42 -5.85 1.42 0.08
N LEU A 43 -6.28 0.16 0.10
CA LEU A 43 -7.51 -0.23 -0.57
C LEU A 43 -8.71 0.52 0.02
N LEU A 44 -8.78 0.59 1.33
CA LEU A 44 -9.84 1.33 2.02
C LEU A 44 -9.80 2.82 1.64
N MET A 45 -8.62 3.43 1.61
CA MET A 45 -8.48 4.83 1.24
C MET A 45 -8.97 5.10 -0.18
N VAL A 46 -8.63 4.23 -1.14
CA VAL A 46 -9.13 4.36 -2.51
C VAL A 46 -10.65 4.24 -2.55
N ALA A 47 -11.21 3.27 -1.82
CA ALA A 47 -12.67 3.09 -1.77
C ALA A 47 -13.38 4.32 -1.18
N ILE A 48 -12.77 4.98 -0.20
CA ILE A 48 -13.31 6.20 0.39
C ILE A 48 -13.24 7.37 -0.60
N GLU A 49 -12.10 7.52 -1.29
CA GLU A 49 -11.87 8.62 -2.23
C GLU A 49 -12.60 8.43 -3.54
N ASP A 50 -12.85 7.18 -3.94
CA ASP A 50 -13.54 6.82 -5.18
C ASP A 50 -14.59 5.74 -4.88
N PRO A 51 -15.72 6.12 -4.24
CA PRO A 51 -16.77 5.16 -3.89
C PRO A 51 -17.32 4.47 -5.13
N GLY A 52 -17.42 3.17 -5.08
CA GLY A 52 -17.85 2.37 -6.24
C GLY A 52 -16.70 1.93 -7.12
N VAL A 53 -15.47 2.10 -6.66
CA VAL A 53 -14.29 1.66 -7.41
C VAL A 53 -14.37 0.17 -7.74
N GLN A 54 -13.98 -0.19 -8.97
CA GLN A 54 -13.99 -1.58 -9.42
C GLN A 54 -12.69 -2.29 -9.04
N PRO A 55 -12.74 -3.62 -8.81
CA PRO A 55 -11.55 -4.39 -8.46
C PRO A 55 -10.39 -4.24 -9.45
N GLY A 56 -10.68 -4.13 -10.76
CA GLY A 56 -9.66 -3.94 -11.77
C GLY A 56 -8.92 -2.61 -11.59
N THR A 57 -9.65 -1.56 -11.24
CA THR A 57 -9.05 -0.26 -10.95
C THR A 57 -8.19 -0.33 -9.69
N LEU A 58 -8.67 -1.03 -8.65
CA LEU A 58 -7.90 -1.25 -7.43
C LEU A 58 -6.59 -1.98 -7.71
N ALA A 59 -6.64 -3.02 -8.55
CA ALA A 59 -5.45 -3.79 -8.93
C ALA A 59 -4.43 -2.88 -9.62
N ASN A 60 -4.87 -2.01 -10.52
CA ASN A 60 -4.00 -1.08 -11.21
C ASN A 60 -3.44 0.00 -10.27
N GLU A 61 -4.29 0.61 -9.45
CA GLU A 61 -3.85 1.66 -8.52
C GLU A 61 -2.85 1.14 -7.49
N LEU A 62 -3.08 -0.06 -6.98
CA LEU A 62 -2.23 -0.63 -5.93
C LEU A 62 -1.11 -1.49 -6.49
N GLN A 63 -1.08 -1.72 -7.81
CA GLN A 63 -0.09 -2.57 -8.47
C GLN A 63 -0.04 -3.96 -7.83
N LEU A 64 -1.22 -4.56 -7.64
CA LEU A 64 -1.37 -5.88 -7.05
C LEU A 64 -2.15 -6.80 -7.98
N MET A 65 -1.95 -8.10 -7.80
CA MET A 65 -2.67 -9.11 -8.56
C MET A 65 -4.16 -9.10 -8.20
N PRO A 66 -5.05 -9.39 -9.17
CA PRO A 66 -6.50 -9.45 -8.88
C PRO A 66 -6.86 -10.37 -7.73
N SER A 67 -6.20 -11.53 -7.60
CA SER A 67 -6.43 -12.46 -6.49
C SER A 67 -6.08 -11.84 -5.13
N THR A 68 -5.03 -11.00 -5.09
CA THR A 68 -4.64 -10.29 -3.88
C THR A 68 -5.69 -9.23 -3.53
N ILE A 69 -6.19 -8.50 -4.53
CA ILE A 69 -7.27 -7.51 -4.31
C ILE A 69 -8.51 -8.21 -3.72
N THR A 70 -8.88 -9.37 -4.26
CA THR A 70 -10.01 -10.13 -3.73
C THR A 70 -9.82 -10.47 -2.25
N ARG A 71 -8.65 -10.98 -1.89
CA ARG A 71 -8.35 -11.34 -0.48
C ARG A 71 -8.36 -10.12 0.44
N LEU A 72 -7.78 -9.01 -0.01
CA LEU A 72 -7.77 -7.78 0.78
C LEU A 72 -9.20 -7.26 0.98
N THR A 73 -10.00 -7.28 -0.08
CA THR A 73 -11.39 -6.84 -0.02
C THR A 73 -12.22 -7.74 0.89
N ASP A 74 -12.01 -9.07 0.81
CA ASP A 74 -12.68 -10.03 1.70
C ASP A 74 -12.42 -9.69 3.17
N LYS A 75 -11.17 -9.39 3.52
CA LYS A 75 -10.80 -9.05 4.90
C LYS A 75 -11.44 -7.74 5.35
N LEU A 76 -11.43 -6.73 4.49
CA LEU A 76 -12.05 -5.44 4.81
C LEU A 76 -13.57 -5.56 4.95
N GLU A 77 -14.19 -6.39 4.13
CA GLU A 77 -15.64 -6.66 4.23
C GLU A 77 -15.96 -7.41 5.53
N GLU A 78 -15.14 -8.40 5.89
CA GLU A 78 -15.25 -9.12 7.16
C GLU A 78 -15.16 -8.17 8.35
N LYS A 79 -14.28 -7.17 8.27
CA LYS A 79 -14.14 -6.12 9.30
C LYS A 79 -15.24 -5.05 9.21
N LYS A 80 -16.15 -5.17 8.24
CA LYS A 80 -17.26 -4.24 8.01
C LYS A 80 -16.80 -2.82 7.66
N LEU A 81 -15.68 -2.72 6.97
CA LEU A 81 -15.13 -1.43 6.54
C LEU A 81 -15.48 -1.10 5.09
N VAL A 82 -15.74 -2.12 4.26
CA VAL A 82 -16.20 -1.95 2.90
C VAL A 82 -17.35 -2.90 2.59
N LEU A 83 -18.07 -2.61 1.50
CA LEU A 83 -19.12 -3.47 0.94
C LEU A 83 -18.87 -3.64 -0.54
N ARG A 84 -19.07 -4.87 -1.04
CA ARG A 84 -19.11 -5.14 -2.48
C ARG A 84 -20.56 -5.21 -2.92
N ILE A 85 -20.90 -4.43 -3.95
CA ILE A 85 -22.23 -4.46 -4.55
C ILE A 85 -22.04 -4.88 -6.00
N THR A 86 -22.67 -5.99 -6.38
CA THR A 86 -22.62 -6.55 -7.73
C THR A 86 -23.89 -6.18 -8.48
N GLU A 87 -23.74 -5.48 -9.61
CA GLU A 87 -24.85 -5.13 -10.51
C GLU A 87 -24.54 -5.74 -11.87
N GLY A 88 -25.29 -6.78 -12.25
CA GLY A 88 -24.99 -7.53 -13.47
C GLY A 88 -23.64 -8.23 -13.35
N LYS A 89 -22.71 -7.91 -14.24
CA LYS A 89 -21.35 -8.47 -14.25
C LYS A 89 -20.33 -7.57 -13.58
N VAL A 90 -20.76 -6.43 -13.05
CA VAL A 90 -19.86 -5.43 -12.48
C VAL A 90 -19.94 -5.45 -10.96
N THR A 91 -18.78 -5.50 -10.32
CA THR A 91 -18.68 -5.39 -8.87
C THR A 91 -18.08 -4.04 -8.52
N ASN A 92 -18.73 -3.34 -7.60
CA ASN A 92 -18.29 -2.05 -7.11
C ASN A 92 -17.98 -2.13 -5.62
N VAL A 93 -16.92 -1.47 -5.20
CA VAL A 93 -16.48 -1.47 -3.80
C VAL A 93 -16.79 -0.11 -3.17
N TYR A 94 -17.50 -0.13 -2.07
CA TYR A 94 -17.90 1.08 -1.34
C TYR A 94 -17.39 1.04 0.09
N PRO A 95 -17.01 2.19 0.68
CA PRO A 95 -16.72 2.23 2.10
C PRO A 95 -18.03 2.20 2.90
N THR A 96 -18.01 1.57 4.06
CA THR A 96 -19.11 1.67 5.02
C THR A 96 -18.96 2.97 5.82
N PRO A 97 -20.00 3.40 6.59
CA PRO A 97 -19.81 4.51 7.52
C PRO A 97 -18.65 4.29 8.50
N LYS A 98 -18.49 3.06 8.97
CA LYS A 98 -17.36 2.69 9.85
C LYS A 98 -16.02 2.86 9.13
N GLY A 99 -15.94 2.46 7.85
CA GLY A 99 -14.74 2.65 7.06
C GLY A 99 -14.41 4.13 6.86
N LYS A 100 -15.42 4.94 6.54
CA LYS A 100 -15.26 6.39 6.35
C LYS A 100 -14.72 7.07 7.62
N GLU A 101 -15.13 6.63 8.79
CA GLU A 101 -14.68 7.19 10.05
C GLU A 101 -13.19 7.02 10.29
N LEU A 102 -12.56 6.04 9.63
CA LEU A 102 -11.13 5.82 9.76
C LEU A 102 -10.29 6.76 8.88
N TYR A 103 -10.90 7.49 7.96
CA TYR A 103 -10.15 8.22 6.94
C TYR A 103 -9.12 9.19 7.52
N SER A 104 -9.48 9.98 8.51
CA SER A 104 -8.55 10.93 9.11
C SER A 104 -7.39 10.21 9.82
N LYS A 105 -7.65 9.08 10.47
CA LYS A 105 -6.61 8.26 11.11
C LYS A 105 -5.70 7.61 10.07
N LEU A 106 -6.27 7.17 8.94
CA LEU A 106 -5.49 6.60 7.85
C LEU A 106 -4.53 7.63 7.26
N LYS A 107 -5.00 8.88 7.11
CA LYS A 107 -4.16 9.98 6.65
C LYS A 107 -3.05 10.31 7.64
N GLU A 108 -3.35 10.26 8.94
CA GLU A 108 -2.33 10.43 9.99
C GLU A 108 -1.27 9.34 9.92
N CYS A 109 -1.67 8.09 9.68
CA CYS A 109 -0.74 6.97 9.51
C CYS A 109 0.19 7.22 8.32
N SER A 110 -0.36 7.65 7.18
CA SER A 110 0.43 7.99 5.99
C SER A 110 1.44 9.09 6.29
N LYS A 111 0.99 10.12 7.00
CA LYS A 111 1.86 11.24 7.39
C LYS A 111 2.99 10.78 8.32
N ASP A 112 2.65 9.97 9.31
CA ASP A 112 3.64 9.44 10.24
C ASP A 112 4.68 8.57 9.52
N PHE A 113 4.24 7.74 8.58
CA PHE A 113 5.14 6.93 7.79
C PHE A 113 6.09 7.82 6.97
N TYR A 114 5.55 8.81 6.29
CA TYR A 114 6.33 9.78 5.51
C TYR A 114 7.35 10.50 6.41
N GLU A 115 6.94 10.99 7.56
CA GLU A 115 7.83 11.68 8.50
C GLU A 115 8.93 10.74 9.02
N THR A 116 8.59 9.48 9.27
CA THR A 116 9.57 8.50 9.75
C THR A 116 10.67 8.25 8.73
N TYR A 117 10.30 7.90 7.48
CA TYR A 117 11.35 7.58 6.52
C TYR A 117 12.11 8.82 6.04
N THR A 118 11.45 9.99 5.96
CA THR A 118 12.15 11.22 5.56
C THR A 118 13.09 11.73 6.65
N SER A 119 12.80 11.46 7.93
CA SER A 119 13.73 11.80 9.02
C SER A 119 14.98 10.93 8.96
N MET A 120 14.85 9.68 8.51
CA MET A 120 15.98 8.77 8.38
C MET A 120 16.83 9.03 7.12
N LEU A 121 16.18 9.37 6.02
CA LEU A 121 16.82 9.44 4.70
C LEU A 121 17.01 10.86 4.18
N GLY A 122 16.32 11.84 4.76
CA GLY A 122 16.29 13.22 4.25
C GLY A 122 15.13 13.41 3.27
N LYS A 123 14.48 14.58 3.33
CA LYS A 123 13.30 14.87 2.49
C LYS A 123 13.62 14.88 1.00
N GLU A 124 14.67 15.62 0.62
CA GLU A 124 15.06 15.74 -0.79
C GLU A 124 15.55 14.42 -1.35
N GLU A 125 16.37 13.71 -0.59
CA GLU A 125 16.88 12.40 -1.00
C GLU A 125 15.74 11.39 -1.13
N SER A 126 14.80 11.40 -0.19
CA SER A 126 13.62 10.51 -0.24
C SER A 126 12.80 10.76 -1.51
N ALA A 127 12.55 12.02 -1.86
CA ALA A 127 11.81 12.37 -3.07
C ALA A 127 12.52 11.85 -4.33
N ARG A 128 13.85 12.03 -4.39
CA ARG A 128 14.66 11.53 -5.52
C ARG A 128 14.61 10.01 -5.62
N LEU A 129 14.71 9.32 -4.47
CA LEU A 129 14.68 7.86 -4.43
C LEU A 129 13.33 7.32 -4.90
N VAL A 130 12.22 7.90 -4.44
CA VAL A 130 10.88 7.47 -4.87
C VAL A 130 10.72 7.64 -6.38
N GLN A 131 11.11 8.78 -6.92
CA GLN A 131 11.07 9.01 -8.37
C GLN A 131 11.91 7.99 -9.13
N LYS A 132 13.11 7.70 -8.65
CA LYS A 132 14.02 6.75 -9.30
C LYS A 132 13.47 5.34 -9.25
N ILE A 133 12.91 4.94 -8.12
CA ILE A 133 12.29 3.62 -7.97
C ILE A 133 11.14 3.47 -8.97
N ASN A 134 10.27 4.48 -9.07
CA ASN A 134 9.13 4.44 -10.01
C ASN A 134 9.60 4.35 -11.46
N LYS A 135 10.61 5.13 -11.83
CA LYS A 135 11.17 5.07 -13.20
C LYS A 135 11.77 3.71 -13.51
N LEU A 136 12.46 3.10 -12.54
CA LEU A 136 13.01 1.76 -12.72
C LEU A 136 11.91 0.73 -12.87
N ALA A 137 10.88 0.80 -12.03
CA ALA A 137 9.75 -0.12 -12.10
C ALA A 137 9.03 -0.03 -13.45
N ASP A 138 8.82 1.21 -13.96
CA ASP A 138 8.14 1.42 -15.23
C ASP A 138 8.94 0.89 -16.43
N LYS A 139 10.26 0.77 -16.31
CA LYS A 139 11.11 0.20 -17.36
C LYS A 139 11.07 -1.32 -17.41
N LEU A 140 10.66 -1.95 -16.32
CA LEU A 140 10.58 -3.41 -16.27
C LEU A 140 9.19 -3.82 -16.75
N HIS A 141 9.14 -4.49 -17.89
CA HIS A 141 7.88 -4.95 -18.48
C HIS A 141 7.62 -6.42 -18.17
N ASP A 142 6.36 -6.75 -18.08
CA ASP A 142 5.93 -8.14 -17.94
C ASP A 142 5.99 -8.87 -19.29
#